data_78daf8202e1be4289749b03213e85fd6
#
_entry.id   78daf8202e1be4289749b03213e85fd6
#
_cell.length_a   1.000
_cell.length_b   1.000
_cell.length_c   1.000
_cell.angle_alpha   90.00
_cell.angle_beta   90.00
_cell.angle_gamma   90.00
#
_symmetry.space_group_name_H-M   'P 1'
#
loop_
_entity.id
_entity.type
_entity.pdbx_description
1 polymer ?
#
loop_
_entity_poly.entity_id
_entity_poly.type
_entity_poly.pdbx_seq_one_letter_code
_entity_poly.pdbx_strand_id
1 'polypeptide(L)'
;PLIYDCRYHQMVDVKKIMEIQQSPPYASYITSLGWHVESVDGSQLFVKQFPLYGGFAKLQRVTRLPTIHDLLPLLSKYRVKKLSVEPYPVIPQKKFSRWLTELSPNISLVNTPYIPTKTIRVDCGPSEQQIFERFTEAKRRAVRKAQKNNVKIQESTNIQDLITIKNKSAGFLGFITTTGINKIWPIFSPKHAAILLAYRDKGQATRDRKDCVGGILLLFWDNIAYYWIAGATLEGKKLFAPTLLVWEAIKRAKKRGAKHFDFVGVWDERLPAENHNWKGFTKFKEGFGGTELYYPIATLHK
;
A
#
# COMPACT_ATOMS: atom_id res chain seq x y z
N PRO A 1 8.67 15.00 28.35
CA PRO A 1 9.57 15.77 27.53
C PRO A 1 9.37 15.34 26.07
N LEU A 2 8.79 16.25 25.30
CA LEU A 2 8.57 16.11 23.88
C LEU A 2 9.93 16.17 23.18
N ILE A 3 10.40 15.06 22.66
CA ILE A 3 11.51 15.05 21.70
C ILE A 3 10.90 15.35 20.33
N TYR A 4 10.96 16.62 19.95
CA TYR A 4 10.79 17.03 18.55
C TYR A 4 12.05 16.57 17.80
N ASP A 5 11.91 15.52 16.98
CA ASP A 5 13.00 15.10 16.08
C ASP A 5 13.04 16.07 14.88
N CYS A 6 14.03 16.98 14.93
CA CYS A 6 14.27 18.02 13.91
C CYS A 6 14.76 17.51 12.55
N ARG A 7 14.62 16.24 12.20
CA ARG A 7 15.14 15.65 10.95
C ARG A 7 14.19 15.70 9.75
N TYR A 8 13.02 16.34 9.86
CA TYR A 8 12.05 16.44 8.78
C TYR A 8 11.95 17.85 8.15
N HIS A 9 13.10 18.52 7.93
CA HIS A 9 13.15 19.77 7.15
C HIS A 9 13.59 19.53 5.69
N GLN A 10 13.06 18.55 5.00
CA GLN A 10 12.84 18.71 3.56
C GLN A 10 11.37 19.06 3.39
N MET A 11 11.11 20.32 3.02
CA MET A 11 9.79 20.81 2.65
C MET A 11 9.37 20.10 1.35
N VAL A 12 8.89 18.87 1.50
CA VAL A 12 7.98 18.30 0.51
C VAL A 12 6.73 19.16 0.60
N ASP A 13 6.30 19.71 -0.52
CA ASP A 13 5.08 20.52 -0.58
C ASP A 13 3.88 19.60 -0.24
N VAL A 14 3.68 19.38 1.04
CA VAL A 14 2.71 18.44 1.64
C VAL A 14 1.27 18.86 1.32
N LYS A 15 1.08 20.10 0.85
CA LYS A 15 -0.23 20.66 0.49
C LYS A 15 -0.85 20.06 -0.77
N LYS A 16 -0.12 19.24 -1.55
CA LYS A 16 -0.57 18.71 -2.86
C LYS A 16 -0.56 17.19 -3.00
N ILE A 17 -0.13 16.42 -2.01
CA ILE A 17 -0.08 14.95 -2.15
C ILE A 17 -1.49 14.38 -1.94
N MET A 18 -2.00 13.70 -2.96
CA MET A 18 -3.21 12.90 -2.89
C MET A 18 -2.84 11.42 -2.84
N GLU A 19 -3.14 10.76 -1.72
CA GLU A 19 -2.95 9.31 -1.61
C GLU A 19 -3.86 8.55 -2.57
N ILE A 20 -3.41 7.36 -2.99
CA ILE A 20 -4.14 6.55 -3.96
C ILE A 20 -5.58 6.27 -3.54
N GLN A 21 -5.87 6.13 -2.23
CA GLN A 21 -7.21 5.91 -1.71
C GLN A 21 -8.17 7.10 -1.95
N GLN A 22 -7.63 8.28 -2.20
CA GLN A 22 -8.41 9.47 -2.54
C GLN A 22 -8.45 9.75 -4.05
N SER A 23 -7.89 8.85 -4.88
CA SER A 23 -7.84 9.02 -6.32
C SER A 23 -9.14 8.61 -7.02
N PRO A 24 -9.50 9.23 -8.18
CA PRO A 24 -10.65 8.80 -8.97
C PRO A 24 -10.58 7.32 -9.42
N PRO A 25 -9.43 6.76 -9.85
CA PRO A 25 -9.34 5.33 -10.16
C PRO A 25 -9.65 4.45 -8.94
N TYR A 26 -9.21 4.84 -7.74
CA TYR A 26 -9.52 4.08 -6.53
C TYR A 26 -11.01 4.13 -6.18
N ALA A 27 -11.67 5.28 -6.37
CA ALA A 27 -13.12 5.40 -6.23
C ALA A 27 -13.84 4.43 -7.18
N SER A 28 -13.46 4.40 -8.46
CA SER A 28 -14.00 3.47 -9.45
C SER A 28 -13.79 2.01 -9.04
N TYR A 29 -12.60 1.69 -8.51
CA TYR A 29 -12.29 0.36 -8.00
C TYR A 29 -13.20 -0.01 -6.81
N ILE A 30 -13.35 0.85 -5.83
CA ILE A 30 -14.20 0.63 -4.65
C ILE A 30 -15.67 0.49 -5.06
N THR A 31 -16.13 1.31 -6.01
CA THR A 31 -17.48 1.19 -6.60
C THR A 31 -17.68 -0.18 -7.26
N SER A 32 -16.69 -0.69 -7.99
CA SER A 32 -16.76 -2.02 -8.61
C SER A 32 -16.87 -3.17 -7.59
N LEU A 33 -16.48 -2.92 -6.32
CA LEU A 33 -16.66 -3.83 -5.19
C LEU A 33 -18.01 -3.67 -4.49
N GLY A 34 -18.89 -2.82 -5.04
CA GLY A 34 -20.25 -2.57 -4.53
C GLY A 34 -20.27 -1.64 -3.32
N TRP A 35 -19.36 -0.69 -3.24
CA TRP A 35 -19.40 0.42 -2.27
C TRP A 35 -19.97 1.66 -2.94
N HIS A 36 -20.66 2.49 -2.17
CA HIS A 36 -21.00 3.85 -2.56
C HIS A 36 -19.79 4.75 -2.30
N VAL A 37 -19.59 5.73 -3.17
CA VAL A 37 -18.55 6.75 -3.04
C VAL A 37 -19.24 8.11 -3.01
N GLU A 38 -19.08 8.81 -1.91
CA GLU A 38 -19.57 10.17 -1.71
C GLU A 38 -18.41 11.14 -1.60
N SER A 39 -18.65 12.41 -1.92
CA SER A 39 -17.70 13.48 -1.71
C SER A 39 -18.14 14.32 -0.51
N VAL A 40 -17.22 14.58 0.42
CA VAL A 40 -17.42 15.45 1.58
C VAL A 40 -16.19 16.32 1.77
N ASP A 41 -16.35 17.65 1.70
CA ASP A 41 -15.24 18.62 1.80
C ASP A 41 -14.03 18.30 0.90
N GLY A 42 -14.28 17.80 -0.32
CA GLY A 42 -13.26 17.41 -1.28
C GLY A 42 -12.56 16.09 -0.97
N SER A 43 -13.02 15.36 0.05
CA SER A 43 -12.54 14.01 0.39
C SER A 43 -13.54 12.95 -0.02
N GLN A 44 -13.05 11.76 -0.39
CA GLN A 44 -13.90 10.61 -0.71
C GLN A 44 -14.27 9.85 0.56
N LEU A 45 -15.57 9.65 0.76
CA LEU A 45 -16.18 8.80 1.78
C LEU A 45 -16.68 7.52 1.11
N PHE A 46 -16.19 6.38 1.54
CA PHE A 46 -16.61 5.06 1.04
C PHE A 46 -17.64 4.47 1.98
N VAL A 47 -18.82 4.09 1.48
CA VAL A 47 -19.91 3.54 2.28
C VAL A 47 -20.35 2.18 1.75
N LYS A 48 -20.39 1.18 2.61
CA LYS A 48 -20.97 -0.14 2.35
C LYS A 48 -22.24 -0.30 3.17
N GLN A 49 -23.36 -0.56 2.48
CA GLN A 49 -24.62 -0.88 3.15
C GLN A 49 -24.78 -2.39 3.28
N PHE A 50 -25.30 -2.80 4.40
CA PHE A 50 -25.67 -4.19 4.66
C PHE A 50 -27.16 -4.24 4.99
N PRO A 51 -27.94 -5.10 4.29
CA PRO A 51 -29.34 -5.30 4.62
C PRO A 51 -29.49 -5.61 6.12
N LEU A 52 -30.45 -5.00 6.79
CA LEU A 52 -30.76 -5.15 8.22
C LEU A 52 -29.77 -4.59 9.22
N TYR A 53 -28.47 -4.47 8.88
CA TYR A 53 -27.41 -4.05 9.82
C TYR A 53 -27.00 -2.58 9.71
N GLY A 54 -27.46 -1.87 8.67
CA GLY A 54 -27.07 -0.50 8.39
C GLY A 54 -25.78 -0.39 7.60
N GLY A 55 -25.16 0.80 7.63
CA GLY A 55 -23.97 1.11 6.86
C GLY A 55 -22.66 1.01 7.66
N PHE A 56 -21.59 0.78 6.94
CA PHE A 56 -20.21 0.95 7.39
C PHE A 56 -19.52 1.95 6.48
N ALA A 57 -18.83 2.95 7.03
CA ALA A 57 -18.15 3.97 6.26
C ALA A 57 -16.65 4.04 6.55
N LYS A 58 -15.89 4.54 5.57
CA LYS A 58 -14.44 4.75 5.66
C LYS A 58 -14.04 6.11 5.08
N LEU A 59 -13.24 6.84 5.85
CA LEU A 59 -12.49 8.02 5.42
C LEU A 59 -11.00 7.66 5.43
N GLN A 60 -10.45 7.29 4.28
CA GLN A 60 -9.09 6.76 4.19
C GLN A 60 -8.13 7.75 3.55
N ARG A 61 -6.99 8.02 4.20
CA ARG A 61 -5.91 8.87 3.69
C ARG A 61 -6.33 10.30 3.31
N VAL A 62 -7.33 10.81 3.99
CA VAL A 62 -7.75 12.21 3.80
C VAL A 62 -6.66 13.16 4.28
N THR A 63 -6.41 14.21 3.51
CA THR A 63 -5.45 15.28 3.86
C THR A 63 -6.11 16.42 4.62
N ARG A 64 -7.45 16.41 4.70
CA ARG A 64 -8.29 17.30 5.46
C ARG A 64 -9.43 16.52 6.10
N LEU A 65 -9.68 16.76 7.37
CA LEU A 65 -10.88 16.21 8.02
C LEU A 65 -12.10 17.02 7.57
N PRO A 66 -13.19 16.35 7.15
CA PRO A 66 -14.42 17.06 6.80
C PRO A 66 -15.04 17.71 8.04
N THR A 67 -15.90 18.72 7.82
CA THR A 67 -16.69 19.26 8.91
C THR A 67 -17.69 18.20 9.40
N ILE A 68 -17.98 18.21 10.70
CA ILE A 68 -18.96 17.27 11.25
C ILE A 68 -20.35 17.57 10.67
N HIS A 69 -20.65 18.86 10.47
CA HIS A 69 -21.89 19.31 9.85
C HIS A 69 -22.14 18.69 8.48
N ASP A 70 -21.12 18.62 7.61
CA ASP A 70 -21.25 18.07 6.25
C ASP A 70 -21.17 16.55 6.21
N LEU A 71 -20.50 15.94 7.20
CA LEU A 71 -20.36 14.50 7.30
C LEU A 71 -21.64 13.81 7.81
N LEU A 72 -22.28 14.33 8.86
CA LEU A 72 -23.41 13.68 9.52
C LEU A 72 -24.59 13.41 8.61
N PRO A 73 -25.03 14.29 7.69
CA PRO A 73 -26.10 14.00 6.74
C PRO A 73 -25.82 12.79 5.86
N LEU A 74 -24.56 12.63 5.39
CA LEU A 74 -24.15 11.48 4.59
C LEU A 74 -24.17 10.18 5.41
N LEU A 75 -23.69 10.22 6.65
CA LEU A 75 -23.77 9.06 7.55
C LEU A 75 -25.20 8.66 7.83
N SER A 76 -26.11 9.62 8.03
CA SER A 76 -27.54 9.40 8.23
C SER A 76 -28.21 8.81 6.97
N LYS A 77 -27.96 9.40 5.79
CA LYS A 77 -28.46 8.92 4.48
C LYS A 77 -28.26 7.42 4.29
N TYR A 78 -27.09 6.93 4.68
CA TYR A 78 -26.71 5.53 4.53
C TYR A 78 -26.93 4.69 5.79
N ARG A 79 -27.56 5.24 6.85
CA ARG A 79 -27.74 4.58 8.15
C ARG A 79 -26.44 3.98 8.68
N VAL A 80 -25.33 4.73 8.54
CA VAL A 80 -24.01 4.28 8.96
C VAL A 80 -24.01 4.03 10.47
N LYS A 81 -23.57 2.85 10.88
CA LYS A 81 -23.45 2.46 12.30
C LYS A 81 -22.02 2.55 12.80
N LYS A 82 -21.06 2.34 11.90
CA LYS A 82 -19.62 2.39 12.25
C LYS A 82 -18.85 3.16 11.19
N LEU A 83 -17.94 4.01 11.63
CA LEU A 83 -17.04 4.79 10.78
C LEU A 83 -15.59 4.50 11.13
N SER A 84 -14.78 4.19 10.13
CA SER A 84 -13.32 4.13 10.22
C SER A 84 -12.73 5.41 9.63
N VAL A 85 -11.81 6.04 10.35
CA VAL A 85 -11.12 7.25 9.89
C VAL A 85 -9.62 7.04 9.99
N GLU A 86 -8.94 7.14 8.86
CA GLU A 86 -7.52 6.83 8.72
C GLU A 86 -6.83 7.95 7.92
N PRO A 87 -6.54 9.10 8.57
CA PRO A 87 -6.06 10.28 7.87
C PRO A 87 -4.61 10.17 7.41
N TYR A 88 -4.21 11.10 6.54
CA TYR A 88 -2.83 11.28 6.11
C TYR A 88 -2.01 12.03 7.18
N PRO A 89 -0.69 11.82 7.29
CA PRO A 89 0.16 12.42 8.33
C PRO A 89 0.20 13.95 8.38
N VAL A 90 -0.25 14.65 7.33
CA VAL A 90 -0.41 16.11 7.35
C VAL A 90 -1.40 16.56 8.41
N ILE A 91 -2.29 15.69 8.87
CA ILE A 91 -3.23 15.96 9.96
C ILE A 91 -2.53 15.59 11.27
N PRO A 92 -2.23 16.59 12.15
CA PRO A 92 -1.59 16.31 13.43
C PRO A 92 -2.46 15.41 14.31
N GLN A 93 -1.85 14.49 15.04
CA GLN A 93 -2.55 13.56 15.96
C GLN A 93 -3.50 14.29 16.92
N LYS A 94 -3.05 15.42 17.53
CA LYS A 94 -3.88 16.22 18.46
C LYS A 94 -5.15 16.78 17.78
N LYS A 95 -5.03 17.25 16.53
CA LYS A 95 -6.19 17.74 15.75
C LYS A 95 -7.13 16.60 15.44
N PHE A 96 -6.60 15.44 15.05
CA PHE A 96 -7.38 14.25 14.76
C PHE A 96 -8.12 13.74 15.99
N SER A 97 -7.45 13.62 17.14
CA SER A 97 -8.08 13.19 18.39
C SER A 97 -9.23 14.10 18.82
N ARG A 98 -9.05 15.44 18.73
CA ARG A 98 -10.12 16.40 19.01
C ARG A 98 -11.34 16.19 18.11
N TRP A 99 -11.11 16.07 16.81
CA TRP A 99 -12.18 15.85 15.83
C TRP A 99 -12.92 14.52 16.10
N LEU A 100 -12.21 13.44 16.48
CA LEU A 100 -12.83 12.17 16.87
C LEU A 100 -13.70 12.34 18.13
N THR A 101 -13.26 13.10 19.13
CA THR A 101 -14.04 13.39 20.35
C THR A 101 -15.32 14.14 20.03
N GLU A 102 -15.26 15.13 19.15
CA GLU A 102 -16.43 15.90 18.71
C GLU A 102 -17.42 15.03 17.91
N LEU A 103 -16.93 14.06 17.15
CA LEU A 103 -17.74 13.17 16.32
C LEU A 103 -18.34 11.98 17.10
N SER A 104 -17.63 11.46 18.09
CA SER A 104 -17.98 10.22 18.81
C SER A 104 -19.37 10.15 19.43
N PRO A 105 -20.02 11.26 19.89
CA PRO A 105 -21.40 11.21 20.37
C PRO A 105 -22.42 10.81 19.28
N ASN A 106 -22.09 11.01 18.01
CA ASN A 106 -22.99 10.83 16.88
C ASN A 106 -22.85 9.49 16.17
N ILE A 107 -21.69 8.82 16.29
CA ILE A 107 -21.35 7.62 15.53
C ILE A 107 -20.36 6.72 16.25
N SER A 108 -20.55 5.40 16.16
CA SER A 108 -19.55 4.45 16.64
C SER A 108 -18.30 4.47 15.77
N LEU A 109 -17.16 4.80 16.37
CA LEU A 109 -15.87 4.86 15.71
C LEU A 109 -15.12 3.52 15.82
N VAL A 110 -14.43 3.16 14.76
CA VAL A 110 -13.59 1.94 14.71
C VAL A 110 -12.18 2.28 15.16
N ASN A 111 -11.70 1.61 16.21
CA ASN A 111 -10.36 1.82 16.76
C ASN A 111 -9.30 0.96 16.08
N THR A 112 -9.69 -0.19 15.50
CA THR A 112 -8.78 -1.06 14.76
C THR A 112 -8.62 -0.56 13.32
N PRO A 113 -7.42 -0.24 12.87
CA PRO A 113 -7.20 0.28 11.52
C PRO A 113 -7.45 -0.79 10.45
N TYR A 114 -8.09 -0.41 9.35
CA TYR A 114 -8.31 -1.27 8.17
C TYR A 114 -7.17 -1.23 7.18
N ILE A 115 -6.40 -0.13 7.17
CA ILE A 115 -5.21 0.02 6.36
C ILE A 115 -3.99 0.29 7.25
N PRO A 116 -2.78 -0.06 6.79
CA PRO A 116 -1.57 0.06 7.60
C PRO A 116 -1.36 1.45 8.17
N THR A 117 -1.01 1.55 9.44
CA THR A 117 -0.74 2.81 10.14
C THR A 117 0.72 3.25 10.06
N LYS A 118 1.58 2.41 9.46
CA LYS A 118 2.99 2.68 9.21
C LYS A 118 3.38 2.13 7.85
N THR A 119 4.21 2.86 7.11
CA THR A 119 4.84 2.40 5.88
C THR A 119 6.30 2.82 5.81
N ILE A 120 7.02 2.35 4.80
CA ILE A 120 8.37 2.77 4.46
C ILE A 120 8.36 3.32 3.04
N ARG A 121 8.93 4.51 2.85
CA ARG A 121 9.07 5.16 1.54
C ARG A 121 10.53 5.27 1.14
N VAL A 122 10.85 4.79 -0.05
CA VAL A 122 12.16 4.98 -0.67
C VAL A 122 12.08 6.22 -1.58
N ASP A 123 13.02 7.14 -1.41
CA ASP A 123 13.17 8.29 -2.30
C ASP A 123 13.73 7.83 -3.65
N CYS A 124 13.00 8.09 -4.74
CA CYS A 124 13.39 7.76 -6.12
C CYS A 124 14.13 8.90 -6.84
N GLY A 125 14.35 10.06 -6.20
CA GLY A 125 15.05 11.21 -6.78
C GLY A 125 16.52 10.93 -7.12
N PRO A 126 17.33 10.35 -6.22
CA PRO A 126 18.75 10.06 -6.45
C PRO A 126 18.98 9.10 -7.63
N SER A 127 20.23 9.02 -8.13
CA SER A 127 20.61 8.04 -9.15
C SER A 127 20.33 6.60 -8.70
N GLU A 128 20.16 5.65 -9.63
CA GLU A 128 19.96 4.24 -9.29
C GLU A 128 21.11 3.71 -8.43
N GLN A 129 22.34 4.10 -8.71
CA GLN A 129 23.52 3.75 -7.93
C GLN A 129 23.37 4.22 -6.47
N GLN A 130 23.02 5.48 -6.25
CA GLN A 130 22.84 6.06 -4.91
C GLN A 130 21.68 5.39 -4.14
N ILE A 131 20.57 5.07 -4.83
CA ILE A 131 19.45 4.33 -4.21
C ILE A 131 19.92 2.92 -3.80
N PHE A 132 20.65 2.22 -4.68
CA PHE A 132 21.16 0.87 -4.40
C PHE A 132 22.16 0.87 -3.23
N GLU A 133 22.99 1.87 -3.11
CA GLU A 133 23.95 2.03 -2.00
C GLU A 133 23.28 2.18 -0.63
N ARG A 134 22.06 2.74 -0.58
CA ARG A 134 21.25 2.84 0.64
C ARG A 134 20.69 1.49 1.12
N PHE A 135 20.68 0.47 0.27
CA PHE A 135 20.27 -0.87 0.68
C PHE A 135 21.26 -1.44 1.69
N THR A 136 20.76 -2.26 2.62
CA THR A 136 21.65 -3.04 3.47
C THR A 136 22.56 -3.92 2.62
N GLU A 137 23.74 -4.26 3.12
CA GLU A 137 24.66 -5.14 2.42
C GLU A 137 24.02 -6.50 2.06
N ALA A 138 23.19 -7.03 2.97
CA ALA A 138 22.45 -8.27 2.71
C ALA A 138 21.54 -8.15 1.49
N LYS A 139 20.86 -7.01 1.30
CA LYS A 139 20.00 -6.78 0.12
C LYS A 139 20.81 -6.62 -1.16
N ARG A 140 21.91 -5.87 -1.11
CA ARG A 140 22.81 -5.73 -2.27
C ARG A 140 23.35 -7.09 -2.71
N ARG A 141 23.79 -7.91 -1.74
CA ARG A 141 24.25 -9.29 -2.03
C ARG A 141 23.14 -10.16 -2.61
N ALA A 142 21.92 -10.06 -2.08
CA ALA A 142 20.77 -10.83 -2.55
C ALA A 142 20.39 -10.47 -4.00
N VAL A 143 20.42 -9.17 -4.38
CA VAL A 143 20.22 -8.75 -5.77
C VAL A 143 21.24 -9.39 -6.70
N ARG A 144 22.53 -9.28 -6.36
CA ARG A 144 23.62 -9.89 -7.18
C ARG A 144 23.49 -11.42 -7.28
N LYS A 145 23.10 -12.10 -6.18
CA LYS A 145 22.85 -13.54 -6.18
C LYS A 145 21.67 -13.93 -7.07
N ALA A 146 20.55 -13.16 -7.03
CA ALA A 146 19.42 -13.42 -7.90
C ALA A 146 19.81 -13.31 -9.38
N GLN A 147 20.58 -12.29 -9.74
CA GLN A 147 21.10 -12.08 -11.09
C GLN A 147 22.03 -13.25 -11.52
N LYS A 148 22.95 -13.69 -10.62
CA LYS A 148 23.84 -14.85 -10.86
C LYS A 148 23.05 -16.16 -11.00
N ASN A 149 21.91 -16.27 -10.32
CA ASN A 149 20.99 -17.41 -10.42
C ASN A 149 20.08 -17.34 -11.66
N ASN A 150 20.39 -16.48 -12.63
CA ASN A 150 19.63 -16.29 -13.87
C ASN A 150 18.15 -15.93 -13.65
N VAL A 151 17.82 -15.24 -12.56
CA VAL A 151 16.48 -14.67 -12.39
C VAL A 151 16.35 -13.46 -13.31
N LYS A 152 15.34 -13.49 -14.18
CA LYS A 152 15.00 -12.40 -15.11
C LYS A 152 13.69 -11.77 -14.72
N ILE A 153 13.62 -10.43 -14.71
CA ILE A 153 12.40 -9.69 -14.46
C ILE A 153 11.83 -9.18 -15.77
N GLN A 154 10.54 -9.42 -15.98
CA GLN A 154 9.81 -8.99 -17.18
C GLN A 154 8.53 -8.27 -16.75
N GLU A 155 8.15 -7.22 -17.50
CA GLU A 155 6.85 -6.60 -17.36
C GLU A 155 5.79 -7.47 -18.05
N SER A 156 4.63 -7.62 -17.42
CA SER A 156 3.50 -8.39 -17.94
C SER A 156 2.24 -7.53 -17.98
N THR A 157 1.36 -7.83 -18.91
CA THR A 157 0.00 -7.29 -18.97
C THR A 157 -1.05 -8.29 -18.48
N ASN A 158 -0.62 -9.52 -18.16
CA ASN A 158 -1.51 -10.59 -17.71
C ASN A 158 -1.56 -10.65 -16.17
N ILE A 159 -2.65 -10.14 -15.60
CA ILE A 159 -2.86 -10.16 -14.16
C ILE A 159 -3.02 -11.59 -13.60
N GLN A 160 -3.45 -12.55 -14.41
CA GLN A 160 -3.66 -13.94 -13.95
C GLN A 160 -2.36 -14.63 -13.55
N ASP A 161 -1.24 -14.28 -14.19
CA ASP A 161 0.07 -14.81 -13.82
C ASP A 161 0.43 -14.37 -12.39
N LEU A 162 0.19 -13.10 -12.06
CA LEU A 162 0.42 -12.58 -10.72
C LEU A 162 -0.52 -13.21 -9.69
N ILE A 163 -1.80 -13.35 -10.01
CA ILE A 163 -2.78 -14.01 -9.13
C ILE A 163 -2.35 -15.45 -8.85
N THR A 164 -1.93 -16.18 -9.87
CA THR A 164 -1.44 -17.55 -9.73
C THR A 164 -0.22 -17.63 -8.78
N ILE A 165 0.75 -16.74 -8.96
CA ILE A 165 1.94 -16.68 -8.09
C ILE A 165 1.55 -16.28 -6.66
N LYS A 166 0.66 -15.33 -6.50
CA LYS A 166 0.21 -14.89 -5.18
C LYS A 166 -0.52 -16.01 -4.43
N ASN A 167 -1.40 -16.74 -5.11
CA ASN A 167 -2.11 -17.88 -4.54
C ASN A 167 -1.12 -18.99 -4.10
N LYS A 168 -0.17 -19.35 -4.95
CA LYS A 168 0.91 -20.32 -4.60
C LYS A 168 1.73 -19.83 -3.39
N SER A 169 1.98 -18.54 -3.29
CA SER A 169 2.79 -17.92 -2.22
C SER A 169 2.07 -17.91 -0.86
N ALA A 170 0.75 -17.78 -0.84
CA ALA A 170 -0.06 -17.66 0.36
C ALA A 170 -0.71 -18.99 0.80
N GLY A 171 -0.46 -20.08 0.08
CA GLY A 171 -1.02 -21.40 0.38
C GLY A 171 -2.55 -21.43 0.28
N PHE A 172 -3.19 -22.20 1.16
CA PHE A 172 -4.64 -22.43 1.14
C PHE A 172 -5.49 -21.14 1.20
N LEU A 173 -5.00 -20.10 1.88
CA LEU A 173 -5.70 -18.81 2.00
C LEU A 173 -5.36 -17.83 0.86
N GLY A 174 -4.65 -18.27 -0.17
CA GLY A 174 -4.21 -17.41 -1.29
C GLY A 174 -5.35 -16.67 -1.98
N PHE A 175 -6.49 -17.32 -2.16
CA PHE A 175 -7.66 -16.73 -2.82
C PHE A 175 -8.22 -15.50 -2.07
N ILE A 176 -8.15 -15.47 -0.74
CA ILE A 176 -8.62 -14.33 0.07
C ILE A 176 -7.76 -13.11 -0.22
N THR A 177 -6.45 -13.29 -0.35
CA THR A 177 -5.50 -12.19 -0.58
C THR A 177 -5.51 -11.66 -2.02
N THR A 178 -6.17 -12.37 -2.93
CA THR A 178 -6.31 -11.97 -4.34
C THR A 178 -7.72 -11.52 -4.72
N THR A 179 -8.67 -11.55 -3.77
CA THR A 179 -10.03 -11.05 -4.00
C THR A 179 -10.01 -9.60 -4.48
N GLY A 180 -10.63 -9.32 -5.62
CA GLY A 180 -10.74 -7.99 -6.21
C GLY A 180 -9.53 -7.55 -7.04
N ILE A 181 -8.41 -8.28 -7.08
CA ILE A 181 -7.23 -7.91 -7.90
C ILE A 181 -7.59 -7.85 -9.39
N ASN A 182 -8.41 -8.76 -9.86
CA ASN A 182 -8.90 -8.78 -11.25
C ASN A 182 -9.73 -7.54 -11.60
N LYS A 183 -10.31 -6.86 -10.62
CA LYS A 183 -11.06 -5.60 -10.82
C LYS A 183 -10.18 -4.37 -10.79
N ILE A 184 -9.09 -4.39 -10.00
CA ILE A 184 -8.19 -3.23 -9.91
C ILE A 184 -7.35 -3.06 -11.17
N TRP A 185 -6.94 -4.18 -11.81
CA TRP A 185 -6.08 -4.16 -12.99
C TRP A 185 -6.68 -3.36 -14.17
N PRO A 186 -7.91 -3.64 -14.67
CA PRO A 186 -8.47 -2.92 -15.80
C PRO A 186 -8.73 -1.44 -15.50
N ILE A 187 -8.93 -1.07 -14.24
CA ILE A 187 -9.19 0.32 -13.83
C ILE A 187 -7.90 1.14 -13.80
N PHE A 188 -6.80 0.55 -13.34
CA PHE A 188 -5.52 1.26 -13.21
C PHE A 188 -4.59 1.10 -14.42
N SER A 189 -4.72 0.02 -15.18
CA SER A 189 -3.88 -0.30 -16.35
C SER A 189 -4.28 0.53 -17.58
N PRO A 190 -3.34 0.84 -18.48
CA PRO A 190 -1.88 0.72 -18.35
C PRO A 190 -1.25 1.93 -17.64
N LYS A 191 -1.98 3.04 -17.52
CA LYS A 191 -1.44 4.33 -17.08
C LYS A 191 -0.96 4.30 -15.63
N HIS A 192 -1.75 3.69 -14.75
CA HIS A 192 -1.56 3.74 -13.30
C HIS A 192 -1.20 2.39 -12.67
N ALA A 193 -0.84 1.39 -13.47
CA ALA A 193 -0.41 0.09 -12.98
C ALA A 193 0.75 -0.49 -13.78
N ALA A 194 1.51 -1.41 -13.16
CA ALA A 194 2.50 -2.26 -13.82
C ALA A 194 2.61 -3.59 -13.07
N ILE A 195 2.78 -4.69 -13.81
CA ILE A 195 3.07 -5.99 -13.26
C ILE A 195 4.50 -6.35 -13.63
N LEU A 196 5.30 -6.72 -12.63
CA LEU A 196 6.62 -7.29 -12.83
C LEU A 196 6.59 -8.76 -12.40
N LEU A 197 7.06 -9.64 -13.27
CA LEU A 197 7.17 -11.07 -13.00
C LEU A 197 8.62 -11.50 -13.03
N ALA A 198 9.00 -12.36 -12.09
CA ALA A 198 10.31 -12.98 -12.02
C ALA A 198 10.25 -14.37 -12.61
N TYR A 199 11.13 -14.65 -13.55
CA TYR A 199 11.28 -15.94 -14.19
C TYR A 199 12.65 -16.54 -13.89
N ARG A 200 12.70 -17.84 -13.64
CA ARG A 200 13.93 -18.59 -13.65
C ARG A 200 14.26 -18.99 -15.09
N ASP A 201 15.43 -18.61 -15.56
CA ASP A 201 15.96 -19.07 -16.84
C ASP A 201 16.67 -20.43 -16.63
N LYS A 202 16.11 -21.48 -17.19
CA LYS A 202 16.67 -22.86 -17.09
C LYS A 202 17.66 -23.21 -18.21
N GLY A 203 18.03 -22.23 -19.06
CA GLY A 203 18.90 -22.46 -20.22
C GLY A 203 18.18 -23.14 -21.38
N GLN A 204 18.95 -23.51 -22.43
CA GLN A 204 18.41 -23.97 -23.72
C GLN A 204 17.66 -25.32 -23.71
N ALA A 205 17.80 -26.13 -22.65
CA ALA A 205 17.24 -27.49 -22.61
C ALA A 205 15.69 -27.56 -22.53
N THR A 206 15.03 -26.46 -22.22
CA THR A 206 13.55 -26.39 -22.14
C THR A 206 13.04 -25.05 -22.65
N ARG A 207 13.06 -24.88 -23.99
CA ARG A 207 12.70 -23.58 -24.64
C ARG A 207 11.28 -23.06 -24.33
N ASP A 208 10.36 -23.86 -23.81
CA ASP A 208 8.94 -23.52 -23.72
C ASP A 208 8.38 -23.28 -22.31
N ARG A 209 9.17 -23.36 -21.23
CA ARG A 209 8.66 -23.07 -19.87
C ARG A 209 9.61 -22.23 -19.05
N LYS A 210 9.45 -20.92 -19.17
CA LYS A 210 9.95 -19.99 -18.16
C LYS A 210 9.12 -20.17 -16.89
N ASP A 211 9.71 -20.75 -15.84
CA ASP A 211 9.01 -20.87 -14.57
C ASP A 211 8.88 -19.49 -13.91
N CYS A 212 7.65 -19.01 -13.80
CA CYS A 212 7.36 -17.81 -13.03
C CYS A 212 7.51 -18.12 -11.54
N VAL A 213 8.46 -17.48 -10.87
CA VAL A 213 8.83 -17.73 -9.47
C VAL A 213 8.47 -16.60 -8.52
N GLY A 214 8.01 -15.45 -9.02
CA GLY A 214 7.57 -14.32 -8.22
C GLY A 214 6.92 -13.24 -9.05
N GLY A 215 6.22 -12.32 -8.39
CA GLY A 215 5.60 -11.18 -9.07
C GLY A 215 5.20 -10.06 -8.13
N ILE A 216 5.06 -8.85 -8.69
CA ILE A 216 4.64 -7.63 -8.01
C ILE A 216 3.62 -6.90 -8.89
N LEU A 217 2.56 -6.40 -8.27
CA LEU A 217 1.70 -5.34 -8.81
C LEU A 217 2.14 -4.01 -8.21
N LEU A 218 2.49 -3.07 -9.07
CA LEU A 218 2.69 -1.68 -8.73
C LEU A 218 1.46 -0.87 -9.15
N LEU A 219 1.03 0.03 -8.28
CA LEU A 219 0.08 1.08 -8.64
C LEU A 219 0.80 2.43 -8.57
N PHE A 220 0.39 3.36 -9.43
CA PHE A 220 1.02 4.69 -9.54
C PHE A 220 -0.04 5.76 -9.36
N TRP A 221 0.21 6.68 -8.44
CA TRP A 221 -0.63 7.85 -8.25
C TRP A 221 0.17 8.98 -7.62
N ASP A 222 -0.03 10.21 -8.10
CA ASP A 222 0.53 11.44 -7.56
C ASP A 222 2.02 11.37 -7.18
N ASN A 223 2.85 10.97 -8.12
CA ASN A 223 4.30 10.79 -7.96
C ASN A 223 4.73 9.69 -6.97
N ILE A 224 3.79 8.82 -6.55
CA ILE A 224 4.09 7.68 -5.69
C ILE A 224 3.85 6.38 -6.46
N ALA A 225 4.81 5.45 -6.38
CA ALA A 225 4.66 4.07 -6.81
C ALA A 225 4.39 3.20 -5.57
N TYR A 226 3.26 2.53 -5.54
CA TYR A 226 2.83 1.70 -4.43
C TYR A 226 3.12 0.23 -4.71
N TYR A 227 3.86 -0.42 -3.81
CA TYR A 227 4.11 -1.86 -3.79
C TYR A 227 2.84 -2.59 -3.34
N TRP A 228 1.85 -2.69 -4.25
CA TRP A 228 0.48 -3.02 -3.87
C TRP A 228 0.30 -4.48 -3.48
N ILE A 229 0.77 -5.39 -4.30
CA ILE A 229 0.68 -6.82 -4.08
C ILE A 229 1.97 -7.47 -4.53
N ALA A 230 2.44 -8.46 -3.77
CA ALA A 230 3.58 -9.28 -4.14
C ALA A 230 3.41 -10.73 -3.69
N GLY A 231 4.03 -11.62 -4.43
CA GLY A 231 4.12 -13.04 -4.10
C GLY A 231 5.37 -13.66 -4.69
N ALA A 232 5.84 -14.73 -4.06
CA ALA A 232 6.93 -15.55 -4.59
C ALA A 232 6.80 -17.00 -4.13
N THR A 233 7.13 -17.93 -5.00
CA THR A 233 7.20 -19.36 -4.66
C THR A 233 8.35 -19.64 -3.70
N LEU A 234 8.37 -20.83 -3.08
CA LEU A 234 9.51 -21.26 -2.24
C LEU A 234 10.81 -21.27 -3.04
N GLU A 235 10.77 -21.69 -4.30
CA GLU A 235 11.91 -21.65 -5.22
C GLU A 235 12.35 -20.20 -5.46
N GLY A 236 11.42 -19.30 -5.78
CA GLY A 236 11.73 -17.88 -5.97
C GLY A 236 12.40 -17.24 -4.76
N LYS A 237 11.97 -17.61 -3.55
CA LYS A 237 12.61 -17.15 -2.31
C LYS A 237 14.05 -17.67 -2.19
N LYS A 238 14.32 -18.96 -2.51
CA LYS A 238 15.67 -19.54 -2.52
C LYS A 238 16.57 -18.87 -3.56
N LEU A 239 16.00 -18.42 -4.68
CA LEU A 239 16.72 -17.71 -5.75
C LEU A 239 16.85 -16.20 -5.50
N PHE A 240 16.40 -15.68 -4.36
CA PHE A 240 16.37 -14.24 -4.03
C PHE A 240 15.52 -13.38 -4.98
N ALA A 241 14.61 -13.99 -5.74
CA ALA A 241 13.74 -13.29 -6.69
C ALA A 241 12.93 -12.13 -6.07
N PRO A 242 12.36 -12.22 -4.83
CA PRO A 242 11.66 -11.08 -4.21
C PRO A 242 12.54 -9.85 -4.06
N THR A 243 13.82 -10.00 -3.73
CA THR A 243 14.73 -8.86 -3.55
C THR A 243 15.05 -8.20 -4.89
N LEU A 244 15.29 -9.00 -5.94
CA LEU A 244 15.50 -8.47 -7.29
C LEU A 244 14.24 -7.80 -7.84
N LEU A 245 13.05 -8.38 -7.62
CA LEU A 245 11.78 -7.80 -8.00
C LEU A 245 11.56 -6.41 -7.39
N VAL A 246 11.86 -6.23 -6.09
CA VAL A 246 11.75 -4.91 -5.44
C VAL A 246 12.75 -3.93 -6.06
N TRP A 247 13.97 -4.34 -6.32
CA TRP A 247 14.96 -3.47 -6.97
C TRP A 247 14.50 -3.01 -8.35
N GLU A 248 14.04 -3.94 -9.20
CA GLU A 248 13.51 -3.62 -10.52
C GLU A 248 12.24 -2.76 -10.44
N ALA A 249 11.41 -2.99 -9.42
CA ALA A 249 10.22 -2.18 -9.16
C ALA A 249 10.57 -0.72 -8.80
N ILE A 250 11.59 -0.49 -7.97
CA ILE A 250 12.11 0.85 -7.65
C ILE A 250 12.65 1.54 -8.90
N LYS A 251 13.44 0.84 -9.74
CA LYS A 251 13.92 1.38 -11.02
C LYS A 251 12.77 1.72 -11.96
N ARG A 252 11.75 0.85 -12.03
CA ARG A 252 10.55 1.11 -12.82
C ARG A 252 9.77 2.32 -12.31
N ALA A 253 9.65 2.47 -10.98
CA ALA A 253 9.03 3.64 -10.36
C ALA A 253 9.75 4.93 -10.76
N LYS A 254 11.07 4.95 -10.61
CA LYS A 254 11.91 6.08 -11.03
C LYS A 254 11.75 6.40 -12.52
N LYS A 255 11.82 5.40 -13.41
CA LYS A 255 11.64 5.56 -14.85
C LYS A 255 10.27 6.15 -15.23
N ARG A 256 9.22 5.85 -14.44
CA ARG A 256 7.87 6.44 -14.61
C ARG A 256 7.70 7.79 -13.92
N GLY A 257 8.76 8.40 -13.39
CA GLY A 257 8.74 9.72 -12.77
C GLY A 257 8.20 9.75 -11.35
N ALA A 258 8.03 8.59 -10.68
CA ALA A 258 7.66 8.58 -9.28
C ALA A 258 8.77 9.19 -8.42
N LYS A 259 8.39 10.05 -7.48
CA LYS A 259 9.31 10.61 -6.49
C LYS A 259 9.55 9.66 -5.32
N HIS A 260 8.55 8.85 -5.00
CA HIS A 260 8.60 7.90 -3.89
C HIS A 260 8.14 6.51 -4.32
N PHE A 261 8.78 5.50 -3.74
CA PHE A 261 8.33 4.11 -3.78
C PHE A 261 7.84 3.73 -2.39
N ASP A 262 6.56 3.44 -2.25
CA ASP A 262 5.89 3.16 -0.98
C ASP A 262 5.64 1.65 -0.82
N PHE A 263 6.11 1.09 0.28
CA PHE A 263 5.90 -0.33 0.61
C PHE A 263 4.48 -0.67 1.10
N VAL A 264 3.56 0.30 1.16
CA VAL A 264 2.12 0.21 1.47
C VAL A 264 1.82 -0.17 2.92
N GLY A 265 2.67 -0.88 3.61
CA GLY A 265 2.48 -1.19 5.01
C GLY A 265 3.61 -2.02 5.59
N VAL A 266 3.88 -1.75 6.85
CA VAL A 266 4.80 -2.49 7.71
C VAL A 266 4.16 -2.64 9.09
N TRP A 267 4.73 -3.51 9.94
CA TRP A 267 4.30 -3.60 11.33
C TRP A 267 4.56 -2.29 12.06
N ASP A 268 3.58 -1.87 12.86
CA ASP A 268 3.63 -0.62 13.63
C ASP A 268 3.81 -0.95 15.11
N GLU A 269 4.92 -0.55 15.69
CA GLU A 269 5.23 -0.77 17.10
C GLU A 269 4.30 -0.04 18.07
N ARG A 270 3.58 0.98 17.60
CA ARG A 270 2.57 1.70 18.40
C ARG A 270 1.29 0.86 18.61
N LEU A 271 1.09 -0.17 17.77
CA LEU A 271 -0.03 -1.12 17.81
C LEU A 271 0.51 -2.55 17.85
N PRO A 272 1.21 -2.97 18.92
CA PRO A 272 2.00 -4.20 18.94
C PRO A 272 1.17 -5.48 18.78
N ALA A 273 -0.10 -5.45 19.13
CA ALA A 273 -1.03 -6.58 18.96
C ALA A 273 -1.53 -6.72 17.53
N GLU A 274 -1.53 -5.60 16.77
CA GLU A 274 -2.01 -5.60 15.39
C GLU A 274 -0.93 -6.07 14.42
N ASN A 275 -1.31 -6.98 13.52
CA ASN A 275 -0.43 -7.44 12.46
C ASN A 275 0.96 -7.95 12.94
N HIS A 276 1.03 -8.58 14.12
CA HIS A 276 2.29 -9.07 14.70
C HIS A 276 3.08 -10.00 13.76
N ASN A 277 2.38 -10.78 12.93
CA ASN A 277 2.96 -11.64 11.90
C ASN A 277 3.64 -10.86 10.76
N TRP A 278 3.50 -9.53 10.71
CA TRP A 278 4.13 -8.68 9.71
C TRP A 278 5.61 -8.36 10.00
N LYS A 279 6.10 -8.62 11.20
CA LYS A 279 7.49 -8.34 11.59
C LYS A 279 8.52 -8.91 10.61
N GLY A 280 8.27 -10.13 10.09
CA GLY A 280 9.19 -10.77 9.14
C GLY A 280 9.34 -10.01 7.83
N PHE A 281 8.23 -9.60 7.20
CA PHE A 281 8.31 -8.82 5.96
C PHE A 281 8.60 -7.33 6.20
N THR A 282 8.34 -6.80 7.39
CA THR A 282 8.81 -5.48 7.79
C THR A 282 10.34 -5.41 7.73
N LYS A 283 11.03 -6.35 8.38
CA LYS A 283 12.49 -6.49 8.30
C LYS A 283 12.99 -6.68 6.84
N PHE A 284 12.19 -7.34 6.00
CA PHE A 284 12.51 -7.43 4.57
C PHE A 284 12.48 -6.05 3.89
N LYS A 285 11.46 -5.23 4.15
CA LYS A 285 11.25 -3.91 3.54
C LYS A 285 12.25 -2.86 4.05
N GLU A 286 12.56 -2.86 5.34
CA GLU A 286 13.56 -1.98 5.97
C GLU A 286 14.92 -2.04 5.28
N GLY A 287 15.28 -3.22 4.79
CA GLY A 287 16.58 -3.43 4.12
C GLY A 287 16.79 -2.66 2.82
N PHE A 288 15.77 -1.98 2.28
CA PHE A 288 15.86 -1.19 1.05
C PHE A 288 16.11 0.31 1.29
N GLY A 289 16.44 0.73 2.53
CA GLY A 289 16.95 2.07 2.82
C GLY A 289 15.95 3.21 2.68
N GLY A 290 14.68 2.93 2.93
CA GLY A 290 13.62 3.93 2.95
C GLY A 290 13.45 4.61 4.31
N THR A 291 12.58 5.61 4.36
CA THR A 291 12.18 6.34 5.57
C THR A 291 10.81 5.89 6.03
N GLU A 292 10.65 5.71 7.33
CA GLU A 292 9.37 5.37 7.93
C GLU A 292 8.39 6.54 7.87
N LEU A 293 7.13 6.25 7.57
CA LEU A 293 6.03 7.20 7.60
C LEU A 293 4.92 6.65 8.49
N TYR A 294 4.55 7.42 9.51
CA TYR A 294 3.53 7.09 10.48
C TYR A 294 2.24 7.86 10.19
N TYR A 295 1.13 7.14 10.15
CA TYR A 295 -0.20 7.73 10.01
C TYR A 295 -0.83 7.94 11.40
N PRO A 296 -1.70 8.96 11.56
CA PRO A 296 -2.44 9.14 12.80
C PRO A 296 -3.31 7.93 13.13
N ILE A 297 -3.43 7.62 14.41
CA ILE A 297 -4.17 6.46 14.92
C ILE A 297 -5.43 6.95 15.64
N ALA A 298 -6.57 6.31 15.37
CA ALA A 298 -7.80 6.57 16.11
C ALA A 298 -7.67 6.00 17.53
N THR A 299 -7.26 6.85 18.47
CA THR A 299 -7.26 6.54 19.90
C THR A 299 -8.47 7.23 20.52
N LEU A 300 -9.49 6.45 20.88
CA LEU A 300 -10.56 6.93 21.74
C LEU A 300 -10.09 6.69 23.19
N HIS A 301 -9.86 7.76 23.92
CA HIS A 301 -9.74 7.66 25.38
C HIS A 301 -11.12 7.28 25.91
N LYS A 302 -11.17 6.12 26.60
CA LYS A 302 -12.34 5.74 27.38
C LYS A 302 -12.52 6.67 28.55
#